data_b08061633dfd03fd6411ec014b45b0d6
#
_entry.id   b08061633dfd03fd6411ec014b45b0d6
#
_cell.length_a   1.000
_cell.length_b   1.000
_cell.length_c   1.000
_cell.angle_alpha   90.00
_cell.angle_beta   90.00
_cell.angle_gamma   90.00
#
_symmetry.space_group_name_H-M   'P 1'
#
loop_
_entity.id
_entity.type
_entity.pdbx_description
1 polymer ?
#
loop_
_entity_poly.entity_id
_entity_poly.type
_entity_poly.pdbx_seq_one_letter_code
_entity_poly.pdbx_strand_id
1 'polypeptide(L)'
;MNVSEENVVRLSHLPTGRKAVIKTHEESDFQLTLMEMGCIPGEPVWVEMIAPLGDPMAIQIAGYYLSIRKKDAEKILVELVN
;
A
#
# COMPACT_ATOMS: atom_id res chain seq x y z
N MET A 1 -13.22 2.24 -19.84
CA MET A 1 -11.87 1.81 -20.04
C MET A 1 -11.44 0.83 -18.97
N ASN A 2 -10.86 -0.23 -19.37
CA ASN A 2 -10.45 -1.26 -18.45
C ASN A 2 -9.34 -0.82 -17.54
N VAL A 3 -9.40 -1.27 -16.34
CA VAL A 3 -8.25 -1.22 -15.48
C VAL A 3 -7.39 -2.41 -15.85
N SER A 4 -6.19 -2.14 -16.32
CA SER A 4 -5.27 -3.20 -16.65
C SER A 4 -4.72 -3.83 -15.38
N GLU A 5 -4.67 -5.16 -15.33
CA GLU A 5 -4.04 -5.83 -14.20
C GLU A 5 -2.56 -5.47 -14.10
N GLU A 6 -1.98 -5.00 -15.20
CA GLU A 6 -0.59 -4.54 -15.19
C GLU A 6 -0.39 -3.33 -14.30
N ASN A 7 -1.47 -2.60 -14.00
CA ASN A 7 -1.40 -1.44 -13.14
C ASN A 7 -1.61 -1.77 -11.68
N VAL A 8 -1.84 -3.03 -11.36
CA VAL A 8 -2.07 -3.47 -9.99
C VAL A 8 -0.83 -4.17 -9.49
N VAL A 9 -0.31 -3.68 -8.36
CA VAL A 9 0.87 -4.28 -7.74
C VAL A 9 0.62 -4.41 -6.24
N ARG A 10 1.45 -5.20 -5.59
CA ARG A 10 1.41 -5.27 -4.14
C ARG A 10 2.07 -4.03 -3.58
N LEU A 11 1.52 -3.53 -2.47
CA LEU A 11 2.09 -2.35 -1.84
C LEU A 11 3.58 -2.54 -1.53
N SER A 12 3.97 -3.77 -1.15
CA SER A 12 5.37 -4.07 -0.85
C SER A 12 6.29 -3.90 -2.05
N HIS A 13 5.75 -3.87 -3.26
CA HIS A 13 6.52 -3.71 -4.48
C HIS A 13 6.42 -2.30 -5.06
N LEU A 14 5.68 -1.41 -4.40
CA LEU A 14 5.49 -0.05 -4.91
C LEU A 14 6.79 0.73 -4.73
N PRO A 15 7.35 1.29 -5.81
CA PRO A 15 8.57 2.08 -5.67
C PRO A 15 8.34 3.32 -4.82
N THR A 16 9.38 3.75 -4.12
CA THR A 16 9.34 4.94 -3.29
C THR A 16 8.90 6.14 -4.15
N GLY A 17 7.95 6.90 -3.62
CA GLY A 17 7.46 8.11 -4.28
C GLY A 17 6.42 7.88 -5.35
N ARG A 18 6.19 6.63 -5.78
CA ARG A 18 5.19 6.36 -6.80
C ARG A 18 3.80 6.39 -6.17
N LYS A 19 2.91 7.17 -6.73
CA LYS A 19 1.55 7.28 -6.21
C LYS A 19 0.68 6.16 -6.73
N ALA A 20 -0.21 5.71 -5.86
CA ALA A 20 -1.14 4.64 -6.17
C ALA A 20 -2.40 4.84 -5.34
N VAL A 21 -3.37 3.97 -5.55
CA VAL A 21 -4.63 3.99 -4.81
C VAL A 21 -4.85 2.58 -4.28
N ILE A 22 -5.24 2.47 -3.02
CA ILE A 22 -5.56 1.16 -2.43
C ILE A 22 -6.70 0.54 -3.25
N LYS A 23 -6.50 -0.70 -3.69
CA LYS A 23 -7.52 -1.40 -4.45
C LYS A 23 -8.25 -2.42 -3.61
N THR A 24 -7.51 -3.33 -2.98
CA THR A 24 -8.12 -4.37 -2.16
C THR A 24 -7.06 -4.99 -1.26
N HIS A 25 -7.53 -5.78 -0.32
CA HIS A 25 -6.67 -6.53 0.58
C HIS A 25 -6.86 -8.01 0.33
N GLU A 26 -5.77 -8.76 0.39
CA GLU A 26 -5.86 -10.19 0.58
C GLU A 26 -6.04 -10.47 2.07
N GLU A 27 -6.67 -11.57 2.38
CA GLU A 27 -6.96 -11.90 3.77
C GLU A 27 -5.68 -12.03 4.58
N SER A 28 -5.67 -11.40 5.76
CA SER A 28 -4.53 -11.48 6.66
C SER A 28 -4.99 -11.14 8.06
N ASP A 29 -4.13 -11.45 9.04
CA ASP A 29 -4.45 -11.21 10.44
C ASP A 29 -4.58 -9.72 10.77
N PHE A 30 -3.92 -8.87 10.00
CA PHE A 30 -3.90 -7.43 10.25
C PHE A 30 -4.80 -6.64 9.31
N GLN A 31 -5.59 -7.33 8.48
CA GLN A 31 -6.38 -6.63 7.47
C GLN A 31 -7.30 -5.58 8.11
N LEU A 32 -8.06 -5.96 9.12
CA LEU A 32 -9.00 -5.03 9.74
C LEU A 32 -8.27 -3.86 10.39
N THR A 33 -7.18 -4.16 11.08
CA THR A 33 -6.40 -3.11 11.73
C THR A 33 -5.89 -2.09 10.72
N LEU A 34 -5.36 -2.57 9.59
CA LEU A 34 -4.85 -1.69 8.55
C LEU A 34 -5.97 -0.86 7.94
N MET A 35 -7.14 -1.44 7.74
CA MET A 35 -8.27 -0.69 7.22
C MET A 35 -8.72 0.38 8.20
N GLU A 36 -8.69 0.07 9.49
CA GLU A 36 -9.02 1.06 10.51
C GLU A 36 -8.02 2.20 10.55
N MET A 37 -6.79 1.93 10.12
CA MET A 37 -5.74 2.95 10.05
C MET A 37 -5.77 3.75 8.75
N GLY A 38 -6.74 3.50 7.88
CA GLY A 38 -6.91 4.28 6.67
C GLY A 38 -6.56 3.56 5.39
N CYS A 39 -6.09 2.31 5.46
CA CYS A 39 -5.73 1.56 4.25
C CYS A 39 -6.98 0.94 3.64
N ILE A 40 -7.88 1.80 3.17
CA ILE A 40 -9.16 1.34 2.62
C ILE A 40 -9.20 1.57 1.11
N PRO A 41 -9.95 0.77 0.37
CA PRO A 41 -10.06 0.92 -1.08
C PRO A 41 -10.44 2.35 -1.46
N GLY A 42 -9.74 2.89 -2.45
CA GLY A 42 -9.95 4.25 -2.92
C GLY A 42 -9.02 5.28 -2.30
N GLU A 43 -8.30 4.92 -1.25
CA GLU A 43 -7.44 5.87 -0.57
C GLU A 43 -6.10 6.00 -1.30
N PRO A 44 -5.63 7.23 -1.58
CA PRO A 44 -4.29 7.40 -2.18
C PRO A 44 -3.20 6.97 -1.22
N VAL A 45 -2.13 6.41 -1.78
CA VAL A 45 -1.03 5.90 -0.99
C VAL A 45 0.27 6.05 -1.77
N TRP A 46 1.36 6.29 -1.05
CA TRP A 46 2.70 6.17 -1.64
C TRP A 46 3.67 5.79 -0.54
N VAL A 47 4.80 5.20 -0.98
CA VAL A 47 5.85 4.82 -0.06
C VAL A 47 6.78 6.00 0.11
N GLU A 48 6.92 6.46 1.34
CA GLU A 48 7.77 7.60 1.64
C GLU A 48 9.21 7.17 1.82
N MET A 49 9.40 6.02 2.49
CA MET A 49 10.73 5.57 2.84
C MET A 49 10.69 4.08 3.13
N ILE A 50 11.78 3.40 2.83
CA ILE A 50 11.95 1.99 3.16
C ILE A 50 13.20 1.87 4.02
N ALA A 51 13.11 1.16 5.13
CA ALA A 51 14.24 0.95 6.02
C ALA A 51 15.39 0.25 5.27
N PRO A 52 16.63 0.45 5.73
CA PRO A 52 17.81 -0.04 4.99
C PRO A 52 17.78 -1.52 4.63
N LEU A 53 17.16 -2.37 5.43
CA LEU A 53 17.07 -3.79 5.14
C LEU A 53 15.75 -4.17 4.46
N GLY A 54 14.99 -3.16 4.02
CA GLY A 54 13.75 -3.40 3.29
C GLY A 54 12.50 -3.45 4.16
N ASP A 55 12.65 -3.33 5.47
CA ASP A 55 11.53 -3.53 6.39
C ASP A 55 11.81 -2.80 7.70
N PRO A 56 10.88 -2.02 8.21
CA PRO A 56 9.55 -1.72 7.69
C PRO A 56 9.57 -0.63 6.61
N MET A 57 8.40 -0.38 6.04
CA MET A 57 8.19 0.71 5.09
C MET A 57 7.36 1.79 5.75
N ALA A 58 7.65 3.05 5.44
CA ALA A 58 6.82 4.16 5.87
C ALA A 58 5.97 4.58 4.68
N ILE A 59 4.67 4.55 4.84
CA ILE A 59 3.75 4.95 3.78
C ILE A 59 2.99 6.20 4.20
N GLN A 60 2.58 6.98 3.20
CA GLN A 60 1.69 8.10 3.41
C GLN A 60 0.30 7.64 3.03
N ILE A 61 -0.62 7.71 3.98
CA ILE A 61 -1.99 7.24 3.80
C ILE A 61 -2.91 8.07 4.67
N ALA A 62 -4.09 8.42 4.16
CA ALA A 62 -5.11 9.11 4.94
C ALA A 62 -4.59 10.37 5.66
N GLY A 63 -3.57 11.02 5.08
CA GLY A 63 -3.05 12.29 5.62
C GLY A 63 -1.99 12.15 6.70
N TYR A 64 -1.49 10.95 6.94
CA TYR A 64 -0.42 10.76 7.93
C TYR A 64 0.50 9.62 7.51
N TYR A 65 1.62 9.51 8.22
CA TYR A 65 2.56 8.43 7.96
C TYR A 65 2.20 7.21 8.78
N LEU A 66 2.36 6.05 8.17
CA LEU A 66 2.11 4.77 8.82
C LEU A 66 3.29 3.86 8.54
N SER A 67 3.87 3.28 9.60
CA SER A 67 4.91 2.28 9.45
C SER A 67 4.24 0.93 9.30
N ILE A 68 4.59 0.21 8.25
CA ILE A 68 3.95 -1.07 7.95
C ILE A 68 5.02 -2.10 7.64
N ARG A 69 4.85 -3.30 8.16
CA ARG A 69 5.77 -4.38 7.88
C ARG A 69 5.60 -4.85 6.44
N LYS A 70 6.71 -5.25 5.84
CA LYS A 70 6.70 -5.70 4.45
C LYS A 70 5.72 -6.85 4.26
N LYS A 71 5.67 -7.80 5.19
CA LYS A 71 4.77 -8.94 5.07
C LYS A 71 3.30 -8.52 5.03
N ASP A 72 2.96 -7.43 5.72
CA ASP A 72 1.59 -6.94 5.72
C ASP A 72 1.31 -6.14 4.44
N ALA A 73 2.31 -5.40 3.96
CA ALA A 73 2.19 -4.68 2.70
C ALA A 73 2.02 -5.63 1.52
N GLU A 74 2.55 -6.84 1.62
CA GLU A 74 2.37 -7.83 0.56
C GLU A 74 0.92 -8.25 0.38
N LYS A 75 0.09 -8.03 1.38
CA LYS A 75 -1.32 -8.41 1.33
C LYS A 75 -2.22 -7.29 0.82
N ILE A 76 -1.65 -6.13 0.53
CA ILE A 76 -2.42 -4.98 0.06
C ILE A 76 -2.12 -4.77 -1.41
N LEU A 77 -3.17 -4.77 -2.22
CA LEU A 77 -3.04 -4.54 -3.67
C LEU A 77 -3.39 -3.08 -3.95
N VAL A 78 -2.55 -2.43 -4.72
CA VAL A 78 -2.74 -1.03 -5.07
C VAL A 78 -2.73 -0.88 -6.58
N GLU A 79 -3.41 0.16 -7.05
CA GLU A 79 -3.46 0.46 -8.47
C GLU A 79 -2.62 1.69 -8.72
N LEU A 80 -1.71 1.60 -9.69
CA LEU A 80 -0.82 2.71 -10.02
C LEU A 80 -1.61 3.86 -10.61
N VAL A 81 -1.23 5.08 -10.22
CA VAL A 81 -1.82 6.31 -10.75
C VAL A 81 -0.83 6.94 -11.70
N ASN A 82 -1.33 7.35 -12.85
CA ASN A 82 -0.49 8.01 -13.86
C ASN A 82 -0.39 9.50 -13.61
#